data_241846efe3dcc355120d98218f53208a
#
_entry.id   241846efe3dcc355120d98218f53208a
#
_cell.length_a   1.000
_cell.length_b   1.000
_cell.length_c   1.000
_cell.angle_alpha   90.00
_cell.angle_beta   90.00
_cell.angle_gamma   90.00
#
_symmetry.space_group_name_H-M   'P 1'
#
loop_
_entity.id
_entity.type
_entity.pdbx_description
1 polymer ?
#
loop_
_entity_poly.entity_id
_entity_poly.type
_entity_poly.pdbx_seq_one_letter_code
_entity_poly.pdbx_strand_id
1 'polypeptide(L)'
;EFSPIIAASVVDANGFRKHIISDGTIGLTDNSPEGTPWGFEPLSGYANPNQENLAMSDNENSWPDSWPNRPSDWDGEWNGQYGKYVRADQESYFVVDDYYNSEFEFWPDENDIPQDTTAAPDNHRRGLGIQLDVRGYQWNHPAAEDILIVTYWITNVGTSVLDSVVFGMYGDADVGGPSSFSDDDAWFDTENDMVFQWDHDNWSTSYGGFKPAYFGWSFLESPGNPNDGIDNDEDGMIDESQFDGIDNDGDWDPEVDDIGSDGLAEFHLNYTGPDEDGTEGNGIPDLGEPNFEITDNDESDQIGLTSFYSAPYPSVYPSNDEVMWSQLTPGIFQVPEQNVDQTFLYGSGYISLQPGEKKKFAIAMVYGENMADILRNTNTMQNIYDNDYSFAKPPLKPTMTAVPGDNKVTLYWNALSEKSMDPIYGRDFEGYRVYRSTDAGFIDAYTITDAYGNITFKEPLAIFDLENGLMGPHPIGYNGVQFDMGEDKGL
;
A
#
# COMPACT_ATOMS: atom_id res chain seq x y z
N GLU A 1 -17.07 2.87 -7.36
CA GLU A 1 -16.21 4.06 -7.32
C GLU A 1 -15.53 4.16 -5.96
N PHE A 2 -14.23 4.57 -5.93
CA PHE A 2 -13.48 4.79 -4.69
C PHE A 2 -12.73 6.10 -4.80
N SER A 3 -12.86 6.94 -3.78
CA SER A 3 -12.26 8.27 -3.81
C SER A 3 -11.76 8.70 -2.44
N PRO A 4 -10.52 9.23 -2.34
CA PRO A 4 -10.04 9.85 -1.12
C PRO A 4 -10.85 11.12 -0.84
N ILE A 5 -11.05 11.38 0.44
CA ILE A 5 -11.75 12.55 0.95
C ILE A 5 -10.87 13.18 2.03
N ILE A 6 -10.67 14.47 1.94
CA ILE A 6 -10.11 15.28 3.03
C ILE A 6 -11.19 16.26 3.48
N ALA A 7 -11.64 16.09 4.71
CA ALA A 7 -12.61 16.96 5.35
C ALA A 7 -11.93 17.81 6.42
N ALA A 8 -12.19 19.10 6.46
CA ALA A 8 -11.64 19.95 7.50
C ALA A 8 -12.63 21.00 8.01
N SER A 9 -12.51 21.33 9.31
CA SER A 9 -13.22 22.43 9.94
C SER A 9 -12.34 23.68 9.94
N VAL A 10 -12.75 24.69 9.21
CA VAL A 10 -11.98 25.93 9.01
C VAL A 10 -12.78 27.15 9.43
N VAL A 11 -12.08 28.26 9.69
CA VAL A 11 -12.71 29.56 9.96
C VAL A 11 -12.36 30.49 8.80
N ASP A 12 -13.38 30.98 8.10
CA ASP A 12 -13.18 31.87 6.96
C ASP A 12 -12.68 33.27 7.40
N ALA A 13 -12.28 34.10 6.45
CA ALA A 13 -11.78 35.44 6.67
C ALA A 13 -12.79 36.38 7.39
N ASN A 14 -14.07 36.02 7.44
CA ASN A 14 -15.12 36.75 8.16
C ASN A 14 -15.33 36.21 9.59
N GLY A 15 -14.60 35.16 9.98
CA GLY A 15 -14.70 34.55 11.28
C GLY A 15 -15.84 33.51 11.40
N PHE A 16 -16.41 33.06 10.30
CA PHE A 16 -17.42 32.00 10.32
C PHE A 16 -16.76 30.63 10.16
N ARG A 17 -17.17 29.68 11.01
CA ARG A 17 -16.75 28.29 10.89
C ARG A 17 -17.49 27.65 9.73
N LYS A 18 -16.75 26.94 8.90
CA LYS A 18 -17.24 26.16 7.77
C LYS A 18 -16.57 24.78 7.77
N HIS A 19 -17.23 23.83 7.19
CA HIS A 19 -16.65 22.53 6.88
C HIS A 19 -16.45 22.45 5.37
N ILE A 20 -15.29 22.06 4.96
CA ILE A 20 -14.91 21.94 3.55
C ILE A 20 -14.43 20.53 3.30
N ILE A 21 -14.91 19.99 2.20
CA ILE A 21 -14.55 18.66 1.72
C ILE A 21 -13.79 18.80 0.40
N SER A 22 -12.60 18.24 0.33
CA SER A 22 -11.90 18.05 -0.93
C SER A 22 -11.93 16.56 -1.25
N ASP A 23 -12.49 16.18 -2.38
CA ASP A 23 -12.68 14.79 -2.78
C ASP A 23 -12.23 14.56 -4.23
N GLY A 24 -12.10 13.31 -4.63
CA GLY A 24 -11.78 12.91 -6.00
C GLY A 24 -12.95 12.19 -6.71
N THR A 25 -14.20 12.34 -6.23
CA THR A 25 -15.35 11.65 -6.82
C THR A 25 -15.69 12.17 -8.22
N ILE A 26 -15.99 11.25 -9.14
CA ILE A 26 -16.30 11.62 -10.52
C ILE A 26 -17.79 11.87 -10.66
N GLY A 27 -18.15 13.14 -10.90
CA GLY A 27 -19.54 13.54 -11.18
C GLY A 27 -20.44 13.61 -9.95
N LEU A 28 -19.91 13.37 -8.76
CA LEU A 28 -20.62 13.47 -7.48
C LEU A 28 -20.12 14.64 -6.64
N THR A 29 -18.92 15.13 -6.90
CA THR A 29 -18.34 16.29 -6.24
C THR A 29 -19.12 17.57 -6.51
N ASP A 30 -18.87 18.60 -5.72
CA ASP A 30 -19.39 19.93 -5.92
C ASP A 30 -18.96 20.53 -7.26
N ASN A 31 -19.74 21.50 -7.72
CA ASN A 31 -19.45 22.20 -8.97
C ASN A 31 -19.52 23.71 -8.76
N SER A 32 -18.63 24.39 -9.45
CA SER A 32 -18.72 25.84 -9.59
C SER A 32 -20.07 26.28 -10.21
N PRO A 33 -20.48 27.55 -10.06
CA PRO A 33 -21.63 28.07 -10.74
C PRO A 33 -21.58 27.94 -12.28
N GLU A 34 -20.38 27.79 -12.85
CA GLU A 34 -20.12 27.57 -14.26
C GLU A 34 -20.10 26.08 -14.64
N GLY A 35 -20.20 25.17 -13.66
CA GLY A 35 -20.22 23.73 -13.85
C GLY A 35 -18.85 23.07 -13.92
N THR A 36 -17.80 23.74 -13.42
CA THR A 36 -16.46 23.12 -13.25
C THR A 36 -16.46 22.32 -11.95
N PRO A 37 -16.06 21.04 -11.95
CA PRO A 37 -15.96 20.26 -10.73
C PRO A 37 -14.98 20.90 -9.73
N TRP A 38 -15.34 20.86 -8.45
CA TRP A 38 -14.50 21.25 -7.34
C TRP A 38 -14.03 19.99 -6.60
N GLY A 39 -12.79 19.68 -6.71
CA GLY A 39 -12.24 18.48 -6.12
C GLY A 39 -10.74 18.40 -6.35
N PHE A 40 -10.18 17.23 -6.13
CA PHE A 40 -8.78 16.98 -6.41
C PHE A 40 -8.51 16.91 -7.91
N GLU A 41 -7.49 17.67 -8.34
CA GLU A 41 -7.03 17.67 -9.73
C GLU A 41 -5.58 17.19 -9.81
N PRO A 42 -5.21 16.37 -10.82
CA PRO A 42 -3.84 15.92 -11.00
C PRO A 42 -2.87 17.06 -11.26
N LEU A 43 -1.77 17.08 -10.51
CA LEU A 43 -0.67 17.99 -10.78
C LEU A 43 0.11 17.56 -12.02
N SER A 44 0.38 18.53 -12.90
CA SER A 44 1.17 18.30 -14.10
C SER A 44 2.63 17.97 -13.77
N GLY A 45 3.26 17.14 -14.60
CA GLY A 45 4.68 16.79 -14.48
C GLY A 45 4.95 15.50 -13.70
N TYR A 46 3.93 14.84 -13.17
CA TYR A 46 4.07 13.54 -12.49
C TYR A 46 3.74 12.35 -13.38
N ALA A 47 3.39 12.57 -14.61
CA ALA A 47 3.20 11.54 -15.64
C ALA A 47 3.59 12.10 -17.01
N ASN A 48 3.72 11.22 -18.01
CA ASN A 48 3.97 11.63 -19.37
C ASN A 48 2.74 12.37 -19.94
N PRO A 49 2.85 13.65 -20.30
CA PRO A 49 1.69 14.44 -20.77
C PRO A 49 1.12 13.99 -22.11
N ASN A 50 1.80 13.07 -22.81
CA ASN A 50 1.34 12.53 -24.09
C ASN A 50 0.61 11.17 -23.92
N GLN A 51 0.40 10.72 -22.68
CA GLN A 51 -0.33 9.50 -22.35
C GLN A 51 -1.44 9.81 -21.34
N GLU A 52 -2.55 9.09 -21.43
CA GLU A 52 -3.69 9.22 -20.51
C GLU A 52 -3.57 8.31 -19.29
N ASN A 53 -2.34 7.93 -18.90
CA ASN A 53 -2.09 6.98 -17.83
C ASN A 53 -1.30 7.64 -16.69
N LEU A 54 -1.50 7.12 -15.48
CA LEU A 54 -0.62 7.39 -14.35
C LEU A 54 0.81 6.91 -14.66
N ALA A 55 1.80 7.45 -13.96
CA ALA A 55 3.14 6.88 -13.98
C ALA A 55 3.12 5.50 -13.30
N MET A 56 3.63 4.50 -14.02
CA MET A 56 3.68 3.10 -13.60
C MET A 56 5.12 2.61 -13.64
N SER A 57 5.57 1.91 -12.61
CA SER A 57 6.96 1.47 -12.47
C SER A 57 7.42 0.51 -13.58
N ASP A 58 6.50 -0.29 -14.10
CA ASP A 58 6.74 -1.26 -15.18
C ASP A 58 6.59 -0.67 -16.60
N ASN A 59 6.30 0.63 -16.72
CA ASN A 59 6.11 1.31 -18.00
C ASN A 59 6.84 2.67 -18.05
N GLU A 60 8.10 2.66 -18.43
CA GLU A 60 8.93 3.87 -18.56
C GLU A 60 8.30 4.94 -19.47
N ASN A 61 7.46 4.56 -20.45
CA ASN A 61 6.79 5.53 -21.30
C ASN A 61 5.68 6.33 -20.58
N SER A 62 5.27 5.93 -19.39
CA SER A 62 4.31 6.65 -18.55
C SER A 62 4.98 7.73 -17.69
N TRP A 63 6.32 7.74 -17.59
CA TRP A 63 7.05 8.65 -16.73
C TRP A 63 7.19 10.03 -17.38
N PRO A 64 7.28 11.10 -16.57
CA PRO A 64 7.61 12.42 -17.08
C PRO A 64 9.08 12.49 -17.53
N ASP A 65 9.44 13.51 -18.33
CA ASP A 65 10.84 13.74 -18.71
C ASP A 65 11.74 14.07 -17.50
N SER A 66 11.16 14.67 -16.45
CA SER A 66 11.81 14.91 -15.15
C SER A 66 10.74 15.00 -14.05
N TRP A 67 11.05 14.51 -12.87
CA TRP A 67 10.13 14.53 -11.72
C TRP A 67 10.18 15.88 -11.00
N PRO A 68 9.04 16.57 -10.79
CA PRO A 68 9.03 17.89 -10.15
C PRO A 68 9.60 17.92 -8.73
N ASN A 69 9.51 16.82 -8.00
CA ASN A 69 9.95 16.67 -6.62
C ASN A 69 11.30 15.95 -6.46
N ARG A 70 12.02 15.71 -7.55
CA ARG A 70 13.32 15.04 -7.53
C ARG A 70 14.39 15.84 -8.27
N PRO A 71 15.67 15.70 -7.92
CA PRO A 71 16.76 16.32 -8.65
C PRO A 71 16.98 15.68 -10.03
N SER A 72 17.71 16.34 -10.92
CA SER A 72 17.88 15.93 -12.32
C SER A 72 18.64 14.61 -12.54
N ASP A 73 19.30 14.07 -11.55
CA ASP A 73 19.89 12.73 -11.60
C ASP A 73 18.86 11.60 -11.50
N TRP A 74 17.59 11.94 -11.27
CA TRP A 74 16.45 11.04 -11.35
C TRP A 74 15.77 11.04 -12.72
N ASP A 75 16.26 11.82 -13.68
CA ASP A 75 15.66 11.84 -15.02
C ASP A 75 15.87 10.48 -15.70
N GLY A 76 14.75 9.83 -16.07
CA GLY A 76 14.76 8.48 -16.65
C GLY A 76 14.84 7.33 -15.64
N GLU A 77 14.77 7.63 -14.34
CA GLU A 77 14.70 6.64 -13.25
C GLU A 77 13.31 6.63 -12.63
N TRP A 78 12.94 5.51 -11.99
CA TRP A 78 11.68 5.44 -11.26
C TRP A 78 11.71 6.35 -10.03
N ASN A 79 10.62 7.06 -9.80
CA ASN A 79 10.44 7.83 -8.57
C ASN A 79 9.84 6.92 -7.48
N GLY A 80 10.62 5.99 -6.98
CA GLY A 80 10.22 5.11 -5.88
C GLY A 80 10.16 5.84 -4.54
N GLN A 81 9.52 5.26 -3.56
CA GLN A 81 9.41 5.82 -2.21
C GLN A 81 10.77 5.83 -1.52
N TYR A 82 11.51 4.73 -1.63
CA TYR A 82 12.79 4.49 -0.97
C TYR A 82 14.01 4.68 -1.88
N GLY A 83 13.87 5.29 -3.03
CA GLY A 83 14.96 5.47 -3.98
C GLY A 83 14.52 5.28 -5.44
N LYS A 84 15.49 4.98 -6.32
CA LYS A 84 15.27 4.80 -7.75
C LYS A 84 14.81 3.40 -8.16
N TYR A 85 14.38 2.59 -7.24
CA TYR A 85 13.98 1.20 -7.44
C TYR A 85 12.54 0.96 -6.98
N VAL A 86 11.98 -0.17 -7.39
CA VAL A 86 10.62 -0.60 -7.04
C VAL A 86 10.67 -1.63 -5.90
N ARG A 87 9.71 -1.56 -4.98
CA ARG A 87 9.50 -2.55 -3.91
C ARG A 87 8.44 -3.59 -4.26
N ALA A 88 7.42 -3.19 -5.02
CA ALA A 88 6.37 -4.06 -5.51
C ALA A 88 6.67 -4.58 -6.92
N ASP A 89 5.92 -5.57 -7.40
CA ASP A 89 6.00 -5.99 -8.81
C ASP A 89 5.49 -4.90 -9.75
N GLN A 90 4.54 -4.10 -9.28
CA GLN A 90 4.05 -2.91 -9.97
C GLN A 90 3.74 -1.81 -8.96
N GLU A 91 4.23 -0.62 -9.20
CA GLU A 91 3.92 0.60 -8.45
C GLU A 91 3.29 1.65 -9.35
N SER A 92 2.40 2.46 -8.77
CA SER A 92 1.88 3.67 -9.41
C SER A 92 2.25 4.90 -8.60
N TYR A 93 2.38 6.05 -9.27
CA TYR A 93 2.65 7.30 -8.60
C TYR A 93 1.95 8.47 -9.29
N PHE A 94 1.30 9.30 -8.50
CA PHE A 94 0.72 10.57 -8.96
C PHE A 94 0.58 11.54 -7.78
N VAL A 95 0.39 12.81 -8.11
CA VAL A 95 0.14 13.86 -7.13
C VAL A 95 -1.11 14.63 -7.56
N VAL A 96 -1.98 14.92 -6.60
CA VAL A 96 -3.17 15.74 -6.81
C VAL A 96 -3.23 16.87 -5.79
N ASP A 97 -3.92 17.93 -6.09
CA ASP A 97 -4.23 18.98 -5.13
C ASP A 97 -5.66 19.52 -5.28
N ASP A 98 -6.10 20.29 -4.31
CA ASP A 98 -7.42 20.94 -4.28
C ASP A 98 -7.39 22.41 -4.69
N TYR A 99 -6.41 22.81 -5.50
CA TYR A 99 -6.18 24.21 -5.89
C TYR A 99 -7.41 24.86 -6.54
N TYR A 100 -8.16 24.11 -7.36
CA TYR A 100 -9.35 24.59 -8.07
C TYR A 100 -10.65 24.39 -7.31
N ASN A 101 -10.62 23.81 -6.13
CA ASN A 101 -11.77 23.75 -5.25
C ASN A 101 -12.09 25.18 -4.74
N SER A 102 -13.13 25.81 -5.30
CA SER A 102 -13.44 27.24 -5.10
C SER A 102 -14.65 27.48 -4.20
N GLU A 103 -14.86 26.66 -3.21
CA GLU A 103 -16.02 26.71 -2.32
C GLU A 103 -16.02 27.89 -1.35
N PHE A 104 -14.85 28.46 -1.08
CA PHE A 104 -14.77 29.67 -0.29
C PHE A 104 -15.04 30.91 -1.14
N GLU A 105 -15.94 31.72 -0.70
CA GLU A 105 -16.05 33.10 -1.18
C GLU A 105 -14.86 33.93 -0.70
N PHE A 106 -14.38 33.63 0.53
CA PHE A 106 -13.23 34.26 1.17
C PHE A 106 -12.33 33.19 1.76
N TRP A 107 -11.06 33.21 1.40
CA TRP A 107 -10.06 32.30 1.93
C TRP A 107 -9.82 32.49 3.44
N PRO A 108 -9.57 31.46 4.24
CA PRO A 108 -9.33 31.58 5.68
C PRO A 108 -8.10 32.44 6.05
N ASP A 109 -7.06 32.40 5.23
CA ASP A 109 -5.85 33.18 5.42
C ASP A 109 -5.86 34.43 4.53
N GLU A 110 -5.71 35.62 5.16
CA GLU A 110 -5.67 36.88 4.42
C GLU A 110 -4.49 36.99 3.41
N ASN A 111 -3.44 36.18 3.57
CA ASN A 111 -2.33 36.14 2.64
C ASN A 111 -2.65 35.31 1.39
N ASP A 112 -3.59 34.38 1.49
CA ASP A 112 -4.09 33.58 0.39
C ASP A 112 -5.35 34.18 -0.25
N ILE A 113 -5.95 35.19 0.35
CA ILE A 113 -7.08 35.88 -0.24
C ILE A 113 -6.63 36.55 -1.53
N PRO A 114 -7.27 36.27 -2.65
CA PRO A 114 -7.00 36.96 -3.90
C PRO A 114 -7.20 38.45 -3.74
N GLN A 115 -6.14 39.21 -3.82
CA GLN A 115 -6.19 40.68 -3.80
C GLN A 115 -6.87 41.22 -5.07
N ASP A 116 -6.91 40.42 -6.11
CA ASP A 116 -7.50 40.73 -7.40
C ASP A 116 -8.41 39.59 -7.89
N THR A 117 -9.70 39.73 -7.66
CA THR A 117 -10.71 38.75 -8.12
C THR A 117 -10.86 38.75 -9.65
N THR A 118 -10.18 39.63 -10.38
CA THR A 118 -10.14 39.66 -11.85
C THR A 118 -8.86 39.03 -12.41
N ALA A 119 -7.92 38.64 -11.54
CA ALA A 119 -6.73 37.94 -11.95
C ALA A 119 -7.10 36.50 -12.40
N ALA A 120 -6.23 35.94 -13.21
CA ALA A 120 -6.41 34.58 -13.70
C ALA A 120 -6.53 33.57 -12.53
N PRO A 121 -7.30 32.49 -12.67
CA PRO A 121 -7.54 31.49 -11.62
C PRO A 121 -6.28 30.95 -10.97
N ASP A 122 -5.19 30.97 -11.68
CA ASP A 122 -3.86 30.46 -11.32
C ASP A 122 -3.20 31.20 -10.11
N ASN A 123 -3.78 32.30 -9.64
CA ASN A 123 -3.28 33.09 -8.51
C ASN A 123 -4.12 32.90 -7.23
N HIS A 124 -5.10 32.01 -7.25
CA HIS A 124 -6.06 31.85 -6.17
C HIS A 124 -6.21 30.41 -5.74
N ARG A 125 -5.63 30.09 -4.62
CA ARG A 125 -5.95 28.83 -3.95
C ARG A 125 -7.21 29.03 -3.14
N ARG A 126 -8.23 28.21 -3.35
CA ARG A 126 -9.53 28.31 -2.69
C ARG A 126 -10.05 27.04 -2.05
N GLY A 127 -9.36 25.92 -2.21
CA GLY A 127 -9.56 24.69 -1.44
C GLY A 127 -8.92 24.77 -0.05
N LEU A 128 -8.85 23.68 0.66
CA LEU A 128 -8.21 23.59 1.97
C LEU A 128 -6.70 23.88 1.91
N GLY A 129 -6.11 23.84 0.74
CA GLY A 129 -4.67 23.91 0.56
C GLY A 129 -4.00 22.56 0.78
N ILE A 130 -4.63 21.50 0.36
CA ILE A 130 -4.16 20.13 0.50
C ILE A 130 -3.53 19.64 -0.80
N GLN A 131 -2.40 18.97 -0.68
CA GLN A 131 -1.79 18.17 -1.72
C GLN A 131 -1.69 16.73 -1.25
N LEU A 132 -2.04 15.78 -2.11
CA LEU A 132 -1.88 14.35 -1.88
C LEU A 132 -0.81 13.79 -2.81
N ASP A 133 0.26 13.23 -2.25
CA ASP A 133 1.13 12.29 -2.96
C ASP A 133 0.54 10.89 -2.80
N VAL A 134 0.24 10.22 -3.90
CA VAL A 134 -0.43 8.92 -3.89
C VAL A 134 0.43 7.86 -4.56
N ARG A 135 0.62 6.74 -3.88
CA ARG A 135 1.33 5.57 -4.40
C ARG A 135 0.49 4.33 -4.24
N GLY A 136 0.43 3.51 -5.28
CA GLY A 136 -0.18 2.19 -5.23
C GLY A 136 0.88 1.10 -5.39
N TYR A 137 0.68 -0.03 -4.70
CA TYR A 137 1.60 -1.17 -4.68
C TYR A 137 0.83 -2.46 -4.90
N GLN A 138 1.30 -3.27 -5.84
CA GLN A 138 0.67 -4.54 -6.20
C GLN A 138 1.72 -5.62 -6.47
N TRP A 139 1.40 -6.87 -6.08
CA TRP A 139 2.28 -8.03 -6.22
C TRP A 139 1.60 -9.19 -6.92
N ASN A 140 2.40 -9.98 -7.63
CA ASN A 140 1.97 -11.22 -8.27
C ASN A 140 2.35 -12.46 -7.43
N HIS A 141 2.44 -12.30 -6.12
CA HIS A 141 2.71 -13.39 -5.19
C HIS A 141 1.39 -13.99 -4.70
N PRO A 142 1.22 -15.34 -4.63
CA PRO A 142 -0.05 -15.96 -4.22
C PRO A 142 -0.57 -15.55 -2.83
N ALA A 143 0.29 -15.06 -1.95
CA ALA A 143 -0.11 -14.53 -0.64
C ALA A 143 -0.58 -13.07 -0.69
N ALA A 144 -0.43 -12.39 -1.82
CA ALA A 144 -0.73 -10.97 -1.98
C ALA A 144 -1.42 -10.62 -3.30
N GLU A 145 -1.82 -11.60 -4.11
CA GLU A 145 -2.54 -11.36 -5.37
C GLU A 145 -3.92 -10.72 -5.16
N ASP A 146 -4.48 -10.86 -3.97
CA ASP A 146 -5.77 -10.30 -3.54
C ASP A 146 -5.63 -8.99 -2.76
N ILE A 147 -4.46 -8.32 -2.83
CA ILE A 147 -4.12 -7.15 -2.02
C ILE A 147 -3.62 -6.02 -2.91
N LEU A 148 -4.11 -4.80 -2.64
CA LEU A 148 -3.58 -3.55 -3.20
C LEU A 148 -3.37 -2.56 -2.06
N ILE A 149 -2.14 -2.13 -1.84
CA ILE A 149 -1.81 -1.09 -0.85
C ILE A 149 -1.75 0.26 -1.55
N VAL A 150 -2.36 1.28 -0.94
CA VAL A 150 -2.29 2.66 -1.41
C VAL A 150 -1.87 3.56 -0.25
N THR A 151 -0.79 4.28 -0.43
CA THR A 151 -0.32 5.28 0.53
C THR A 151 -0.70 6.69 0.08
N TYR A 152 -1.13 7.49 1.04
CA TYR A 152 -1.51 8.88 0.86
C TYR A 152 -0.66 9.74 1.78
N TRP A 153 0.21 10.54 1.22
CA TRP A 153 0.89 11.57 1.97
C TRP A 153 0.13 12.89 1.83
N ILE A 154 -0.47 13.34 2.93
CA ILE A 154 -1.30 14.54 2.97
C ILE A 154 -0.44 15.70 3.41
N THR A 155 -0.28 16.69 2.57
CA THR A 155 0.52 17.89 2.84
C THR A 155 -0.37 19.12 2.89
N ASN A 156 -0.29 19.90 3.98
CA ASN A 156 -0.87 21.23 4.02
C ASN A 156 0.07 22.22 3.28
N VAL A 157 -0.25 22.52 2.04
CA VAL A 157 0.51 23.48 1.21
C VAL A 157 -0.05 24.91 1.30
N GLY A 158 -1.07 25.10 2.14
CA GLY A 158 -1.63 26.42 2.50
C GLY A 158 -0.79 27.13 3.53
N THR A 159 -1.29 28.25 4.04
CA THR A 159 -0.64 29.09 5.06
C THR A 159 -1.36 29.07 6.41
N SER A 160 -2.52 28.45 6.46
CA SER A 160 -3.35 28.33 7.65
C SER A 160 -3.20 26.95 8.30
N VAL A 161 -3.27 26.91 9.63
CA VAL A 161 -3.34 25.64 10.38
C VAL A 161 -4.72 25.00 10.17
N LEU A 162 -4.75 23.73 9.89
CA LEU A 162 -5.96 22.91 9.83
C LEU A 162 -6.02 22.06 11.13
N ASP A 163 -6.82 22.51 12.11
CA ASP A 163 -6.85 21.89 13.45
C ASP A 163 -7.69 20.62 13.54
N SER A 164 -8.62 20.43 12.64
CA SER A 164 -9.57 19.30 12.67
C SER A 164 -9.73 18.80 11.24
N VAL A 165 -8.88 17.86 10.88
CA VAL A 165 -8.89 17.20 9.57
C VAL A 165 -9.30 15.74 9.76
N VAL A 166 -10.16 15.25 8.88
CA VAL A 166 -10.46 13.83 8.73
C VAL A 166 -10.00 13.40 7.34
N PHE A 167 -9.18 12.37 7.29
CA PHE A 167 -8.95 11.62 6.07
C PHE A 167 -10.00 10.53 5.96
N GLY A 168 -10.62 10.38 4.82
CA GLY A 168 -11.63 9.37 4.59
C GLY A 168 -11.67 8.88 3.16
N MET A 169 -12.57 7.95 2.93
CA MET A 169 -12.85 7.42 1.60
C MET A 169 -14.36 7.37 1.35
N TYR A 170 -14.74 7.71 0.14
CA TYR A 170 -16.03 7.36 -0.42
C TYR A 170 -15.92 6.00 -1.13
N GLY A 171 -16.86 5.11 -0.89
CA GLY A 171 -16.89 3.80 -1.49
C GLY A 171 -18.27 3.45 -2.06
N ASP A 172 -18.24 2.88 -3.27
CA ASP A 172 -19.38 2.37 -4.03
C ASP A 172 -18.86 1.19 -4.86
N ALA A 173 -18.99 -0.03 -4.31
CA ALA A 173 -18.30 -1.20 -4.84
C ALA A 173 -19.09 -1.95 -5.90
N ASP A 174 -20.42 -1.85 -5.92
CA ASP A 174 -21.30 -2.63 -6.82
C ASP A 174 -20.91 -4.13 -6.82
N VAL A 175 -20.90 -4.77 -5.64
CA VAL A 175 -20.46 -6.15 -5.51
C VAL A 175 -21.33 -7.05 -6.36
N GLY A 176 -20.71 -7.94 -7.14
CA GLY A 176 -21.44 -8.78 -8.09
C GLY A 176 -21.66 -8.14 -9.45
N GLY A 177 -21.41 -6.85 -9.62
CA GLY A 177 -21.48 -6.16 -10.91
C GLY A 177 -22.89 -5.73 -11.34
N PRO A 178 -23.06 -5.33 -12.61
CA PRO A 178 -24.18 -4.49 -13.06
C PRO A 178 -25.57 -5.11 -12.98
N SER A 179 -25.69 -6.36 -12.61
CA SER A 179 -27.02 -7.03 -12.44
C SER A 179 -27.25 -7.51 -11.00
N SER A 180 -26.36 -7.14 -10.06
CA SER A 180 -26.40 -7.56 -8.66
C SER A 180 -26.02 -6.46 -7.67
N PHE A 181 -25.81 -5.24 -8.10
CA PHE A 181 -25.41 -4.11 -7.25
C PHE A 181 -26.49 -3.67 -6.24
N SER A 182 -27.71 -4.12 -6.41
CA SER A 182 -28.87 -3.63 -5.63
C SER A 182 -29.13 -4.39 -4.34
N ASP A 183 -28.34 -5.39 -4.03
CA ASP A 183 -28.51 -6.27 -2.86
C ASP A 183 -27.19 -6.52 -2.11
N ASP A 184 -26.44 -5.45 -1.93
CA ASP A 184 -25.20 -5.47 -1.17
C ASP A 184 -25.44 -5.32 0.34
N ASP A 185 -24.53 -5.86 1.11
CA ASP A 185 -24.38 -5.65 2.54
C ASP A 185 -23.05 -4.98 2.85
N ALA A 186 -22.99 -4.18 3.89
CA ALA A 186 -21.76 -3.57 4.36
C ALA A 186 -21.61 -3.70 5.89
N TRP A 187 -20.38 -3.66 6.37
CA TRP A 187 -20.07 -3.62 7.79
C TRP A 187 -18.71 -3.00 8.06
N PHE A 188 -18.41 -2.78 9.33
CA PHE A 188 -17.14 -2.25 9.82
C PHE A 188 -16.62 -3.09 10.99
N ASP A 189 -15.31 -3.08 11.17
CA ASP A 189 -14.59 -3.73 12.26
C ASP A 189 -13.55 -2.74 12.80
N THR A 190 -13.73 -2.27 14.03
CA THR A 190 -12.86 -1.30 14.69
C THR A 190 -11.67 -1.94 15.39
N GLU A 191 -11.61 -3.27 15.50
CA GLU A 191 -10.43 -3.98 16.03
C GLU A 191 -9.37 -4.20 14.94
N ASN A 192 -9.80 -4.25 13.68
CA ASN A 192 -8.94 -4.40 12.51
C ASN A 192 -8.95 -3.17 11.59
N ASP A 193 -9.45 -2.05 12.07
CA ASP A 193 -9.58 -0.78 11.35
C ASP A 193 -10.10 -0.92 9.91
N MET A 194 -11.12 -1.72 9.74
CA MET A 194 -11.57 -2.22 8.44
C MET A 194 -13.04 -1.94 8.19
N VAL A 195 -13.36 -1.64 6.94
CA VAL A 195 -14.72 -1.63 6.40
C VAL A 195 -14.80 -2.60 5.23
N PHE A 196 -15.93 -3.29 5.08
CA PHE A 196 -16.07 -4.31 4.04
C PHE A 196 -17.51 -4.43 3.54
N GLN A 197 -17.62 -4.94 2.32
CA GLN A 197 -18.87 -5.09 1.59
C GLN A 197 -18.93 -6.46 0.91
N TRP A 198 -20.13 -7.02 0.79
CA TRP A 198 -20.38 -8.29 0.11
C TRP A 198 -21.78 -8.32 -0.49
N ASP A 199 -21.99 -9.19 -1.46
CA ASP A 199 -23.28 -9.50 -2.06
C ASP A 199 -24.16 -10.30 -1.06
N HIS A 200 -25.38 -9.83 -0.82
CA HIS A 200 -26.26 -10.32 0.25
C HIS A 200 -26.56 -11.82 0.16
N ASP A 201 -26.89 -12.31 -1.02
CA ASP A 201 -27.22 -13.73 -1.24
C ASP A 201 -26.02 -14.57 -1.70
N ASN A 202 -24.85 -13.93 -1.86
CA ASN A 202 -23.60 -14.51 -2.38
C ASN A 202 -23.76 -15.09 -3.79
N TRP A 203 -24.60 -14.51 -4.61
CA TRP A 203 -24.82 -14.95 -5.97
C TRP A 203 -25.15 -13.83 -6.94
N SER A 204 -24.21 -13.47 -7.78
CA SER A 204 -24.46 -12.52 -8.86
C SER A 204 -25.03 -13.18 -10.10
N THR A 205 -26.01 -12.52 -10.72
CA THR A 205 -26.53 -12.90 -12.04
C THR A 205 -25.77 -12.26 -13.20
N SER A 206 -24.81 -11.37 -12.90
CA SER A 206 -23.96 -10.74 -13.89
C SER A 206 -23.10 -11.79 -14.62
N TYR A 207 -22.74 -11.51 -15.86
CA TYR A 207 -21.79 -12.29 -16.68
C TYR A 207 -22.09 -13.79 -16.79
N GLY A 208 -23.34 -14.22 -16.53
CA GLY A 208 -23.75 -15.62 -16.60
C GLY A 208 -23.81 -16.36 -15.27
N GLY A 209 -23.61 -15.66 -14.18
CA GLY A 209 -23.74 -16.15 -12.81
C GLY A 209 -22.41 -16.58 -12.19
N PHE A 210 -22.10 -16.02 -11.04
CA PHE A 210 -20.92 -16.37 -10.24
C PHE A 210 -21.15 -16.01 -8.77
N LYS A 211 -20.29 -16.52 -7.89
CA LYS A 211 -20.23 -16.12 -6.48
C LYS A 211 -19.26 -14.94 -6.36
N PRO A 212 -19.72 -13.74 -5.98
CA PRO A 212 -18.85 -12.60 -5.73
C PRO A 212 -17.90 -12.82 -4.55
N ALA A 213 -16.77 -12.14 -4.56
CA ALA A 213 -15.88 -12.05 -3.42
C ALA A 213 -16.37 -11.00 -2.43
N TYR A 214 -15.90 -11.09 -1.20
CA TYR A 214 -15.94 -10.00 -0.24
C TYR A 214 -14.88 -8.97 -0.63
N PHE A 215 -15.16 -7.71 -0.38
CA PHE A 215 -14.26 -6.62 -0.63
C PHE A 215 -14.15 -5.72 0.60
N GLY A 216 -12.94 -5.31 0.96
CA GLY A 216 -12.71 -4.49 2.13
C GLY A 216 -11.61 -3.47 1.95
N TRP A 217 -11.58 -2.50 2.86
CA TRP A 217 -10.53 -1.53 3.08
C TRP A 217 -10.11 -1.59 4.54
N SER A 218 -8.81 -1.59 4.77
CA SER A 218 -8.24 -1.52 6.11
C SER A 218 -7.23 -0.38 6.15
N PHE A 219 -7.24 0.39 7.22
CA PHE A 219 -6.09 1.25 7.52
C PHE A 219 -4.93 0.37 7.95
N LEU A 220 -3.77 0.60 7.38
CA LEU A 220 -2.50 -0.02 7.77
C LEU A 220 -1.69 0.93 8.64
N GLU A 221 -1.88 2.22 8.39
CA GLU A 221 -1.24 3.31 9.10
C GLU A 221 -2.14 4.54 9.09
N SER A 222 -2.23 5.21 10.20
CA SER A 222 -2.90 6.51 10.35
C SER A 222 -2.16 7.37 11.38
N PRO A 223 -2.11 8.70 11.21
CA PRO A 223 -1.33 9.55 12.10
C PRO A 223 -1.84 9.55 13.55
N GLY A 224 -0.92 9.57 14.51
CA GLY A 224 -1.14 9.80 15.91
C GLY A 224 -0.49 11.08 16.42
N ASN A 225 -0.18 11.15 17.70
CA ASN A 225 0.49 12.27 18.33
C ASN A 225 1.69 11.81 19.17
N PRO A 226 2.90 11.74 18.57
CA PRO A 226 4.08 11.19 19.20
C PRO A 226 4.68 12.08 20.32
N ASN A 227 3.91 13.00 20.93
CA ASN A 227 4.42 13.94 21.92
C ASN A 227 3.40 14.31 23.01
N ASP A 228 2.48 13.44 23.33
CA ASP A 228 1.44 13.73 24.33
C ASP A 228 1.61 12.96 25.66
N GLY A 229 2.59 12.06 25.73
CA GLY A 229 2.91 11.25 26.89
C GLY A 229 1.91 10.11 27.13
N ILE A 230 1.19 9.73 26.10
CA ILE A 230 0.24 8.62 26.09
C ILE A 230 0.78 7.55 25.12
N ASP A 231 0.64 6.32 25.46
CA ASP A 231 0.78 5.18 24.58
C ASP A 231 -0.51 5.11 23.74
N ASN A 232 -0.49 5.70 22.53
CA ASN A 232 -1.70 5.87 21.72
C ASN A 232 -2.13 4.57 21.04
N ASP A 233 -1.20 3.64 20.87
CA ASP A 233 -1.40 2.39 20.17
C ASP A 233 -1.44 1.16 21.10
N GLU A 234 -1.21 1.40 22.38
CA GLU A 234 -1.27 0.35 23.39
C GLU A 234 -0.23 -0.77 23.17
N ASP A 235 0.88 -0.50 22.44
CA ASP A 235 1.95 -1.45 22.19
C ASP A 235 2.94 -1.58 23.36
N GLY A 236 2.91 -0.62 24.28
CA GLY A 236 3.73 -0.58 25.49
C GLY A 236 4.91 0.40 25.44
N MET A 237 5.12 1.08 24.32
CA MET A 237 6.00 2.23 24.22
C MET A 237 5.22 3.54 24.43
N ILE A 238 5.84 4.66 24.39
CA ILE A 238 5.21 5.97 24.64
C ILE A 238 5.95 7.02 23.84
N ASP A 239 5.24 7.82 23.04
CA ASP A 239 5.79 8.94 22.26
C ASP A 239 6.88 8.52 21.28
N GLU A 240 6.85 7.33 20.71
CA GLU A 240 7.77 6.91 19.67
C GLU A 240 7.45 7.61 18.33
N SER A 241 8.47 7.75 17.52
CA SER A 241 8.38 8.39 16.21
C SER A 241 9.30 7.74 15.21
N GLN A 242 8.76 7.25 14.12
CA GLN A 242 9.54 6.63 13.03
C GLN A 242 10.65 7.54 12.43
N PHE A 243 10.73 8.83 12.79
CA PHE A 243 11.73 9.75 12.24
C PHE A 243 12.62 10.37 13.32
N ASP A 244 12.86 9.68 14.41
CA ASP A 244 13.70 10.16 15.50
C ASP A 244 15.15 9.65 15.45
N GLY A 245 15.46 8.74 14.52
CA GLY A 245 16.78 8.15 14.35
C GLY A 245 17.07 7.03 15.36
N ILE A 246 16.03 6.42 15.91
CA ILE A 246 16.09 5.28 16.84
C ILE A 246 15.31 4.13 16.18
N ASP A 247 15.84 2.93 16.22
CA ASP A 247 15.14 1.69 15.89
C ASP A 247 14.20 1.38 17.07
N ASN A 248 12.93 1.83 16.95
CA ASN A 248 11.96 1.83 18.05
C ASN A 248 11.42 0.45 18.36
N ASP A 249 11.24 -0.41 17.38
CA ASP A 249 10.74 -1.77 17.58
C ASP A 249 11.87 -2.82 17.69
N GLY A 250 13.09 -2.41 17.38
CA GLY A 250 14.29 -3.23 17.57
C GLY A 250 14.44 -4.35 16.55
N ASP A 251 13.88 -4.18 15.36
CA ASP A 251 13.91 -5.18 14.29
C ASP A 251 15.03 -4.98 13.27
N TRP A 252 15.71 -3.82 13.28
CA TRP A 252 16.90 -3.59 12.47
C TRP A 252 18.06 -4.48 12.90
N ASP A 253 18.56 -5.32 11.98
CA ASP A 253 19.66 -6.26 12.22
C ASP A 253 20.90 -5.86 11.40
N PRO A 254 22.02 -5.45 12.04
CA PRO A 254 23.23 -5.06 11.32
C PRO A 254 23.86 -6.17 10.46
N GLU A 255 23.46 -7.43 10.61
CA GLU A 255 23.93 -8.51 9.73
C GLU A 255 23.12 -8.60 8.41
N VAL A 256 21.94 -7.98 8.36
CA VAL A 256 20.98 -8.12 7.27
C VAL A 256 20.62 -6.77 6.66
N ASP A 257 20.37 -5.76 7.49
CA ASP A 257 19.74 -4.51 7.10
C ASP A 257 20.75 -3.37 6.85
N ASP A 258 21.99 -3.51 7.36
CA ASP A 258 23.10 -2.55 7.13
C ASP A 258 23.61 -2.64 5.67
N ILE A 259 22.74 -2.23 4.75
CA ILE A 259 22.96 -2.29 3.30
C ILE A 259 23.06 -0.91 2.65
N GLY A 260 23.10 0.12 3.47
CA GLY A 260 23.31 1.50 3.08
C GLY A 260 22.06 2.25 2.63
N SER A 261 22.21 3.55 2.50
CA SER A 261 21.11 4.50 2.23
C SER A 261 20.40 4.30 0.88
N ASP A 262 21.00 3.56 -0.07
CA ASP A 262 20.35 3.20 -1.32
C ASP A 262 19.47 1.94 -1.23
N GLY A 263 19.51 1.22 -0.09
CA GLY A 263 18.76 0.01 0.18
C GLY A 263 19.13 -1.17 -0.74
N LEU A 264 20.32 -1.19 -1.32
CA LEU A 264 20.77 -2.21 -2.27
C LEU A 264 21.90 -3.05 -1.71
N ALA A 265 21.60 -4.21 -1.21
CA ALA A 265 22.61 -5.17 -0.76
C ALA A 265 23.56 -5.67 -1.89
N GLU A 266 24.78 -6.14 -1.54
CA GLU A 266 25.83 -6.62 -2.45
C GLU A 266 25.35 -7.61 -3.54
N PHE A 267 24.28 -8.35 -3.29
CA PHE A 267 23.72 -9.34 -4.23
C PHE A 267 22.60 -8.78 -5.11
N HIS A 268 22.17 -7.54 -4.91
CA HIS A 268 21.12 -6.94 -5.74
C HIS A 268 21.63 -6.69 -7.17
N LEU A 269 20.75 -6.90 -8.18
CA LEU A 269 21.14 -6.79 -9.59
C LEU A 269 21.67 -5.40 -9.99
N ASN A 270 21.21 -4.38 -9.28
CA ASN A 270 21.59 -2.98 -9.53
C ASN A 270 22.68 -2.49 -8.56
N TYR A 271 23.21 -3.35 -7.71
CA TYR A 271 24.29 -2.97 -6.81
C TYR A 271 25.56 -2.60 -7.59
N THR A 272 26.07 -1.43 -7.34
CA THR A 272 27.26 -0.88 -8.05
C THR A 272 28.52 -0.82 -7.19
N GLY A 273 28.43 -1.25 -5.95
CA GLY A 273 29.48 -1.20 -4.92
C GLY A 273 28.96 -0.49 -3.67
N PRO A 274 29.71 -0.53 -2.57
CA PRO A 274 29.33 0.14 -1.33
C PRO A 274 29.03 1.61 -1.52
N ASP A 275 28.07 2.12 -0.76
CA ASP A 275 27.65 3.52 -0.82
C ASP A 275 28.80 4.48 -0.57
N GLU A 276 28.92 5.50 -1.42
CA GLU A 276 29.99 6.51 -1.30
C GLU A 276 29.87 7.37 -0.03
N ASP A 277 28.68 7.44 0.57
CA ASP A 277 28.41 8.18 1.81
C ASP A 277 28.87 7.43 3.07
N GLY A 278 29.14 6.12 2.95
CA GLY A 278 29.67 5.29 4.02
C GLY A 278 28.62 4.76 4.99
N THR A 279 27.36 4.72 4.57
CA THR A 279 26.26 4.16 5.35
C THR A 279 26.25 2.63 5.31
N GLU A 280 26.66 2.00 4.20
CA GLU A 280 26.72 0.55 4.08
C GLU A 280 27.82 -0.09 4.95
N GLY A 281 27.46 -1.07 5.79
CA GLY A 281 28.38 -1.84 6.62
C GLY A 281 28.99 -1.05 7.79
N ASN A 282 28.35 0.00 8.25
CA ASN A 282 28.83 0.86 9.31
C ASN A 282 28.38 0.43 10.72
N GLY A 283 27.39 -0.46 10.83
CA GLY A 283 26.83 -0.98 12.08
C GLY A 283 25.93 0.00 12.83
N ILE A 284 25.39 0.97 12.11
CA ILE A 284 24.47 2.01 12.63
C ILE A 284 23.30 2.06 11.65
N PRO A 285 22.06 2.02 12.11
CA PRO A 285 20.90 2.19 11.22
C PRO A 285 20.91 3.57 10.55
N ASP A 286 20.75 3.59 9.25
CA ASP A 286 20.77 4.80 8.42
C ASP A 286 19.49 4.92 7.60
N LEU A 287 19.03 6.14 7.36
CA LEU A 287 17.84 6.41 6.56
C LEU A 287 17.96 5.80 5.15
N GLY A 288 17.02 4.97 4.79
CA GLY A 288 16.96 4.25 3.51
C GLY A 288 17.27 2.77 3.63
N GLU A 289 17.72 2.33 4.79
CA GLU A 289 17.88 0.92 5.11
C GLU A 289 16.53 0.27 5.42
N PRO A 290 16.39 -1.05 5.20
CA PRO A 290 15.22 -1.80 5.62
C PRO A 290 15.05 -1.78 7.14
N ASN A 291 13.81 -1.92 7.59
CA ASN A 291 13.49 -2.03 9.02
C ASN A 291 14.03 -0.87 9.87
N PHE A 292 14.06 0.32 9.29
CA PHE A 292 14.48 1.54 9.97
C PHE A 292 13.73 2.78 9.47
N GLU A 293 13.43 3.69 10.37
CA GLU A 293 12.69 4.94 10.15
C GLU A 293 11.25 4.69 9.66
N ILE A 294 11.02 4.52 8.38
CA ILE A 294 9.69 4.52 7.77
C ILE A 294 8.82 3.31 8.20
N THR A 295 9.45 2.24 8.65
CA THR A 295 8.80 1.02 9.15
C THR A 295 8.85 0.89 10.65
N ASP A 296 9.64 1.73 11.32
CA ASP A 296 9.66 1.81 12.78
C ASP A 296 8.29 2.12 13.34
N ASN A 297 8.05 1.66 14.55
CA ASN A 297 6.89 2.02 15.30
C ASN A 297 6.79 3.54 15.45
N ASP A 298 5.61 4.04 15.24
CA ASP A 298 5.27 5.45 15.36
C ASP A 298 3.94 5.53 16.12
N GLU A 299 3.88 6.30 17.16
CA GLU A 299 2.62 6.68 17.85
C GLU A 299 1.52 7.10 16.84
N SER A 300 1.86 7.12 15.58
CA SER A 300 0.97 7.46 14.48
C SER A 300 0.09 6.31 13.97
N ASP A 301 0.30 5.07 14.35
CA ASP A 301 -0.41 3.94 13.71
C ASP A 301 -1.89 3.85 14.08
N GLN A 302 -2.44 4.81 14.85
CA GLN A 302 -3.53 4.40 15.71
C GLN A 302 -4.71 5.32 15.87
N ILE A 303 -4.85 6.34 15.09
CA ILE A 303 -6.19 6.94 15.02
C ILE A 303 -7.16 5.93 14.41
N GLY A 304 -6.68 5.12 13.49
CA GLY A 304 -7.44 4.03 12.89
C GLY A 304 -8.78 4.47 12.30
N LEU A 305 -9.74 3.58 12.30
CA LEU A 305 -11.10 3.82 11.83
C LEU A 305 -11.92 4.57 12.90
N THR A 306 -12.17 5.86 12.72
CA THR A 306 -12.91 6.69 13.69
C THR A 306 -14.36 6.94 13.33
N SER A 307 -14.76 6.69 12.08
CA SER A 307 -16.16 6.86 11.66
C SER A 307 -16.52 5.94 10.50
N PHE A 308 -17.79 5.54 10.47
CA PHE A 308 -18.37 4.79 9.38
C PHE A 308 -19.83 5.20 9.19
N TYR A 309 -20.19 5.55 7.97
CA TYR A 309 -21.55 5.88 7.57
C TYR A 309 -21.89 5.18 6.27
N SER A 310 -23.00 4.49 6.19
CA SER A 310 -23.46 3.84 4.97
C SER A 310 -24.94 4.12 4.73
N ALA A 311 -25.31 4.28 3.49
CA ALA A 311 -26.69 4.50 3.08
C ALA A 311 -26.94 3.97 1.66
N PRO A 312 -28.20 3.64 1.33
CA PRO A 312 -28.57 3.28 -0.04
C PRO A 312 -28.23 4.39 -1.03
N TYR A 313 -27.67 4.04 -2.18
CA TYR A 313 -27.44 4.97 -3.28
C TYR A 313 -28.76 5.65 -3.71
N PRO A 314 -28.79 6.93 -3.96
CA PRO A 314 -27.74 7.95 -3.90
C PRO A 314 -27.78 8.80 -2.60
N SER A 315 -27.94 8.20 -1.44
CA SER A 315 -28.16 8.94 -0.19
C SER A 315 -26.90 9.51 0.47
N VAL A 316 -25.72 9.10 0.03
CA VAL A 316 -24.46 9.79 0.33
C VAL A 316 -24.23 10.84 -0.73
N TYR A 317 -24.04 12.09 -0.32
CA TYR A 317 -23.94 13.24 -1.22
C TYR A 317 -22.58 13.93 -1.08
N PRO A 318 -21.54 13.52 -1.84
CA PRO A 318 -20.24 14.18 -1.85
C PRO A 318 -20.29 15.69 -2.09
N SER A 319 -21.30 16.17 -2.82
CA SER A 319 -21.55 17.59 -3.09
C SER A 319 -22.19 18.36 -1.93
N ASN A 320 -22.16 17.87 -0.69
CA ASN A 320 -22.72 18.58 0.47
C ASN A 320 -21.80 18.43 1.68
N ASP A 321 -20.88 19.34 1.80
CA ASP A 321 -19.82 19.37 2.80
C ASP A 321 -20.31 19.27 4.25
N GLU A 322 -21.34 20.01 4.60
CA GLU A 322 -21.88 19.99 5.97
C GLU A 322 -22.50 18.64 6.31
N VAL A 323 -23.14 17.97 5.34
CA VAL A 323 -23.67 16.63 5.53
C VAL A 323 -22.54 15.62 5.63
N MET A 324 -21.58 15.65 4.73
CA MET A 324 -20.42 14.75 4.75
C MET A 324 -19.59 14.92 6.01
N TRP A 325 -19.33 16.15 6.43
CA TRP A 325 -18.65 16.41 7.69
C TRP A 325 -19.35 15.73 8.87
N SER A 326 -20.69 15.86 8.94
CA SER A 326 -21.46 15.24 10.02
C SER A 326 -21.42 13.70 10.00
N GLN A 327 -21.19 13.11 8.83
CA GLN A 327 -21.07 11.66 8.64
C GLN A 327 -19.65 11.13 8.91
N LEU A 328 -18.63 11.95 8.65
CA LEU A 328 -17.22 11.64 8.88
C LEU A 328 -16.72 11.99 10.29
N THR A 329 -17.53 12.68 11.08
CA THR A 329 -17.16 13.09 12.45
C THR A 329 -16.77 11.87 13.29
N PRO A 330 -15.59 11.85 13.95
CA PRO A 330 -15.16 10.76 14.81
C PRO A 330 -16.21 10.37 15.87
N GLY A 331 -16.39 9.07 16.05
CA GLY A 331 -17.40 8.47 16.92
C GLY A 331 -18.75 8.20 16.22
N ILE A 332 -18.92 8.56 14.98
CA ILE A 332 -20.12 8.23 14.19
C ILE A 332 -19.93 6.86 13.56
N PHE A 333 -20.59 5.85 14.10
CA PHE A 333 -20.66 4.50 13.54
C PHE A 333 -22.11 4.13 13.30
N GLN A 334 -22.54 4.19 12.06
CA GLN A 334 -23.90 3.84 11.68
C GLN A 334 -24.00 2.35 11.34
N VAL A 335 -24.99 1.67 11.92
CA VAL A 335 -25.33 0.31 11.49
C VAL A 335 -25.94 0.36 10.10
N PRO A 336 -25.34 -0.28 9.09
CA PRO A 336 -25.82 -0.23 7.71
C PRO A 336 -27.22 -0.85 7.55
N GLU A 337 -27.98 -0.33 6.59
CA GLU A 337 -29.11 -1.03 6.03
C GLU A 337 -28.58 -2.20 5.19
N GLN A 338 -29.19 -3.36 5.27
CA GLN A 338 -28.74 -4.55 4.56
C GLN A 338 -29.58 -4.78 3.30
N ASN A 339 -29.02 -5.48 2.30
CA ASN A 339 -29.71 -5.83 1.06
C ASN A 339 -30.17 -4.60 0.28
N VAL A 340 -29.26 -3.68 0.04
CA VAL A 340 -29.48 -2.45 -0.72
C VAL A 340 -28.26 -2.13 -1.60
N ASP A 341 -28.46 -1.25 -2.56
CA ASP A 341 -27.37 -0.63 -3.31
C ASP A 341 -26.56 0.29 -2.37
N GLN A 342 -25.42 -0.19 -1.88
CA GLN A 342 -24.66 0.40 -0.77
C GLN A 342 -23.66 1.43 -1.23
N THR A 343 -23.75 2.65 -0.69
CA THR A 343 -22.63 3.58 -0.66
C THR A 343 -22.21 3.87 0.77
N PHE A 344 -20.95 4.14 0.99
CA PHE A 344 -20.44 4.43 2.31
C PHE A 344 -19.33 5.47 2.35
N LEU A 345 -19.17 6.05 3.53
CA LEU A 345 -18.07 6.89 3.94
C LEU A 345 -17.41 6.25 5.15
N TYR A 346 -16.10 6.27 5.19
CA TYR A 346 -15.37 5.97 6.41
C TYR A 346 -14.21 6.94 6.57
N GLY A 347 -13.80 7.19 7.80
CA GLY A 347 -12.80 8.20 8.10
C GLY A 347 -11.93 7.89 9.28
N SER A 348 -10.76 8.51 9.27
CA SER A 348 -9.77 8.54 10.34
C SER A 348 -9.46 10.00 10.68
N GLY A 349 -9.54 10.36 11.94
CA GLY A 349 -9.31 11.72 12.44
C GLY A 349 -9.87 11.91 13.87
N TYR A 350 -9.71 13.07 14.51
CA TYR A 350 -9.15 14.28 13.89
C TYR A 350 -7.62 14.31 13.95
N ILE A 351 -7.00 14.81 12.90
CA ILE A 351 -5.60 15.20 12.91
C ILE A 351 -5.47 16.71 12.76
N SER A 352 -4.33 17.27 13.19
CA SER A 352 -3.93 18.66 12.92
C SER A 352 -2.86 18.65 11.83
N LEU A 353 -2.91 19.63 10.93
CA LEU A 353 -1.90 19.84 9.88
C LEU A 353 -1.41 21.30 9.93
N GLN A 354 -0.16 21.49 10.33
CA GLN A 354 0.50 22.80 10.25
C GLN A 354 0.85 23.15 8.79
N PRO A 355 1.00 24.43 8.42
CA PRO A 355 1.53 24.81 7.12
C PRO A 355 2.86 24.12 6.82
N GLY A 356 2.94 23.39 5.71
CA GLY A 356 4.10 22.61 5.30
C GLY A 356 4.23 21.23 5.95
N GLU A 357 3.38 20.91 6.92
CA GLU A 357 3.37 19.58 7.55
C GLU A 357 2.82 18.53 6.59
N LYS A 358 3.40 17.33 6.66
CA LYS A 358 3.05 16.17 5.85
C LYS A 358 2.74 15.00 6.78
N LYS A 359 1.60 14.35 6.59
CA LYS A 359 1.20 13.15 7.33
C LYS A 359 0.82 12.04 6.37
N LYS A 360 1.10 10.79 6.78
CA LYS A 360 0.90 9.60 5.98
C LYS A 360 -0.36 8.85 6.44
N PHE A 361 -1.06 8.30 5.49
CA PHE A 361 -2.05 7.24 5.67
C PHE A 361 -1.75 6.13 4.70
N ALA A 362 -1.84 4.91 5.15
CA ALA A 362 -1.80 3.75 4.29
C ALA A 362 -3.13 3.00 4.39
N ILE A 363 -3.69 2.69 3.24
CA ILE A 363 -4.92 1.90 3.14
C ILE A 363 -4.65 0.72 2.24
N ALA A 364 -5.20 -0.40 2.62
CA ALA A 364 -5.23 -1.54 1.74
C ALA A 364 -6.64 -1.88 1.28
N MET A 365 -6.72 -2.24 0.02
CA MET A 365 -7.87 -2.88 -0.59
C MET A 365 -7.65 -4.38 -0.56
N VAL A 366 -8.61 -5.10 0.01
CA VAL A 366 -8.50 -6.54 0.27
C VAL A 366 -9.68 -7.25 -0.33
N TYR A 367 -9.41 -8.34 -1.04
CA TYR A 367 -10.42 -9.26 -1.54
C TYR A 367 -10.34 -10.59 -0.78
N GLY A 368 -11.45 -11.30 -0.70
CA GLY A 368 -11.47 -12.63 -0.11
C GLY A 368 -12.77 -13.39 -0.42
N GLU A 369 -12.71 -14.70 -0.43
CA GLU A 369 -13.89 -15.55 -0.69
C GLU A 369 -14.99 -15.43 0.38
N ASN A 370 -14.62 -14.99 1.57
CA ASN A 370 -15.50 -14.82 2.73
C ASN A 370 -14.79 -14.01 3.83
N MET A 371 -15.48 -13.71 4.92
CA MET A 371 -14.97 -12.93 6.04
C MET A 371 -13.68 -13.48 6.64
N ALA A 372 -13.54 -14.78 6.81
CA ALA A 372 -12.33 -15.38 7.38
C ALA A 372 -11.13 -15.24 6.43
N ASP A 373 -11.39 -15.23 5.15
CA ASP A 373 -10.37 -15.04 4.11
C ASP A 373 -9.90 -13.59 4.05
N ILE A 374 -10.84 -12.66 4.09
CA ILE A 374 -10.51 -11.23 4.10
C ILE A 374 -9.68 -10.85 5.33
N LEU A 375 -10.01 -11.34 6.52
CA LEU A 375 -9.24 -11.12 7.74
C LEU A 375 -7.83 -11.73 7.66
N ARG A 376 -7.68 -12.91 7.06
CA ARG A 376 -6.38 -13.51 6.85
C ARG A 376 -5.53 -12.66 5.88
N ASN A 377 -6.14 -12.19 4.81
CA ASN A 377 -5.46 -11.34 3.83
C ASN A 377 -5.09 -9.98 4.43
N THR A 378 -5.93 -9.41 5.30
CA THR A 378 -5.63 -8.20 6.07
C THR A 378 -4.39 -8.40 6.95
N ASN A 379 -4.32 -9.49 7.72
CA ASN A 379 -3.14 -9.78 8.54
C ASN A 379 -1.86 -10.01 7.71
N THR A 380 -1.98 -10.69 6.56
CA THR A 380 -0.85 -10.86 5.64
C THR A 380 -0.36 -9.53 5.12
N MET A 381 -1.27 -8.64 4.83
CA MET A 381 -1.02 -7.32 4.31
C MET A 381 -0.34 -6.40 5.34
N GLN A 382 -0.80 -6.41 6.61
CA GLN A 382 -0.13 -5.70 7.69
C GLN A 382 1.33 -6.16 7.79
N ASN A 383 1.57 -7.46 7.83
CA ASN A 383 2.93 -8.00 7.83
C ASN A 383 3.79 -7.57 6.62
N ILE A 384 3.20 -7.40 5.44
CA ILE A 384 3.92 -6.90 4.26
C ILE A 384 4.26 -5.43 4.44
N TYR A 385 3.33 -4.67 4.98
CA TYR A 385 3.48 -3.25 5.24
C TYR A 385 4.57 -3.00 6.27
N ASP A 386 4.50 -3.66 7.42
CA ASP A 386 5.45 -3.56 8.54
C ASP A 386 6.86 -4.02 8.17
N ASN A 387 6.99 -4.86 7.14
CA ASN A 387 8.28 -5.29 6.56
C ASN A 387 8.64 -4.48 5.30
N ASP A 388 8.32 -3.21 5.29
CA ASP A 388 8.76 -2.26 4.25
C ASP A 388 8.38 -2.70 2.83
N TYR A 389 7.15 -3.24 2.67
CA TYR A 389 6.62 -3.84 1.44
C TYR A 389 7.41 -5.06 0.95
N SER A 390 8.11 -5.71 1.85
CA SER A 390 8.96 -6.85 1.53
C SER A 390 8.23 -8.16 1.69
N PHE A 391 8.45 -9.06 0.76
CA PHE A 391 7.98 -10.44 0.81
C PHE A 391 9.15 -11.38 0.95
N ALA A 392 8.89 -12.55 1.54
CA ALA A 392 9.76 -13.68 1.34
C ALA A 392 10.00 -13.92 -0.16
N LYS A 393 11.22 -13.78 -0.60
CA LYS A 393 11.63 -13.94 -2.01
C LYS A 393 12.36 -15.26 -2.20
N PRO A 394 12.04 -16.02 -3.28
CA PRO A 394 12.81 -17.21 -3.56
C PRO A 394 14.28 -16.83 -3.82
N PRO A 395 15.23 -17.70 -3.46
CA PRO A 395 16.65 -17.46 -3.73
C PRO A 395 16.93 -17.12 -5.19
N LEU A 396 17.94 -16.30 -5.43
CA LEU A 396 18.36 -15.89 -6.77
C LEU A 396 18.60 -17.11 -7.64
N LYS A 397 18.11 -17.08 -8.89
CA LYS A 397 18.25 -18.20 -9.80
C LYS A 397 19.70 -18.42 -10.21
N PRO A 398 20.30 -19.61 -9.97
CA PRO A 398 21.68 -19.86 -10.37
C PRO A 398 21.81 -19.97 -11.88
N THR A 399 22.95 -19.56 -12.40
CA THR A 399 23.29 -19.82 -13.81
C THR A 399 23.75 -21.26 -13.96
N MET A 400 23.00 -22.06 -14.72
CA MET A 400 23.28 -23.47 -14.92
C MET A 400 23.86 -23.73 -16.32
N THR A 401 24.89 -24.57 -16.39
CA THR A 401 25.48 -25.09 -17.61
C THR A 401 25.35 -26.60 -17.69
N ALA A 402 24.77 -27.13 -18.71
CA ALA A 402 24.65 -28.57 -18.97
C ALA A 402 25.65 -29.03 -20.00
N VAL A 403 26.51 -29.98 -19.66
CA VAL A 403 27.52 -30.58 -20.59
C VAL A 403 27.12 -32.01 -20.91
N PRO A 404 26.76 -32.31 -22.16
CA PRO A 404 26.40 -33.66 -22.57
C PRO A 404 27.62 -34.58 -22.63
N GLY A 405 27.42 -35.85 -22.30
CA GLY A 405 28.41 -36.92 -22.40
C GLY A 405 27.78 -38.24 -22.84
N ASP A 406 28.59 -39.31 -22.93
CA ASP A 406 28.08 -40.63 -23.27
C ASP A 406 27.15 -41.15 -22.17
N ASN A 407 25.86 -41.28 -22.47
CA ASN A 407 24.77 -41.67 -21.55
C ASN A 407 24.70 -40.85 -20.23
N LYS A 408 25.20 -39.60 -20.26
CA LYS A 408 25.14 -38.70 -19.09
C LYS A 408 25.08 -37.25 -19.48
N VAL A 409 24.59 -36.42 -18.55
CA VAL A 409 24.71 -34.96 -18.59
C VAL A 409 25.39 -34.55 -17.27
N THR A 410 26.41 -33.71 -17.37
CA THR A 410 27.04 -33.09 -16.19
C THR A 410 26.50 -31.66 -16.07
N LEU A 411 25.98 -31.33 -14.92
CA LEU A 411 25.44 -30.00 -14.62
C LEU A 411 26.45 -29.25 -13.76
N TYR A 412 26.64 -27.98 -14.09
CA TYR A 412 27.39 -27.02 -13.28
C TYR A 412 26.50 -25.83 -13.05
N TRP A 413 26.50 -25.30 -11.85
CA TRP A 413 25.84 -24.03 -11.51
C TRP A 413 26.74 -23.19 -10.62
N ASN A 414 26.51 -21.87 -10.62
CA ASN A 414 27.25 -20.94 -9.77
C ASN A 414 26.59 -20.85 -8.39
N ALA A 415 27.30 -20.23 -7.43
CA ALA A 415 26.87 -20.03 -6.06
C ALA A 415 26.01 -18.76 -5.85
N LEU A 416 25.34 -18.27 -6.89
CA LEU A 416 24.56 -17.03 -6.78
C LEU A 416 23.41 -17.16 -5.78
N SER A 417 22.73 -18.30 -5.78
CA SER A 417 21.62 -18.58 -4.85
C SER A 417 22.06 -18.63 -3.37
N GLU A 418 23.31 -19.04 -3.12
CA GLU A 418 23.87 -19.15 -1.77
C GLU A 418 24.12 -17.78 -1.10
N LYS A 419 24.09 -16.71 -1.91
CA LYS A 419 24.24 -15.32 -1.47
C LYS A 419 22.90 -14.59 -1.40
N SER A 420 21.80 -15.29 -1.66
CA SER A 420 20.48 -14.67 -1.57
C SER A 420 20.21 -14.23 -0.15
N MET A 421 19.62 -13.07 -0.05
CA MET A 421 19.03 -12.55 1.19
C MET A 421 17.52 -12.45 0.97
N ASP A 422 16.78 -13.04 1.84
CA ASP A 422 15.35 -12.83 1.94
C ASP A 422 15.08 -11.59 2.81
N PRO A 423 14.21 -10.67 2.40
CA PRO A 423 13.94 -9.47 3.19
C PRO A 423 13.28 -9.73 4.54
N ILE A 424 12.64 -10.90 4.73
CA ILE A 424 11.95 -11.28 5.97
C ILE A 424 12.79 -12.28 6.79
N TYR A 425 13.37 -13.27 6.10
CA TYR A 425 14.07 -14.39 6.77
C TYR A 425 15.59 -14.29 6.69
N GLY A 426 16.12 -13.21 6.10
CA GLY A 426 17.56 -13.04 5.94
C GLY A 426 18.17 -14.12 5.03
N ARG A 427 19.24 -14.78 5.46
CA ARG A 427 19.87 -15.88 4.72
C ARG A 427 19.12 -17.18 4.94
N ASP A 428 18.06 -17.40 4.19
CA ASP A 428 17.19 -18.57 4.26
C ASP A 428 17.50 -19.64 3.21
N PHE A 429 18.51 -19.43 2.37
CA PHE A 429 18.90 -20.40 1.35
C PHE A 429 19.33 -21.72 2.02
N GLU A 430 18.61 -22.81 1.71
CA GLU A 430 18.86 -24.14 2.28
C GLU A 430 19.57 -25.09 1.32
N GLY A 431 19.43 -24.91 0.00
CA GLY A 431 20.07 -25.83 -0.93
C GLY A 431 19.52 -25.85 -2.33
N TYR A 432 20.01 -26.81 -3.12
CA TYR A 432 19.59 -27.03 -4.51
C TYR A 432 18.81 -28.33 -4.65
N ARG A 433 17.77 -28.31 -5.46
CA ARG A 433 17.02 -29.48 -5.87
C ARG A 433 17.11 -29.67 -7.37
N VAL A 434 17.51 -30.84 -7.79
CA VAL A 434 17.67 -31.19 -9.20
C VAL A 434 16.46 -32.00 -9.66
N TYR A 435 15.77 -31.52 -10.66
CA TYR A 435 14.68 -32.22 -11.31
C TYR A 435 15.03 -32.56 -12.75
N ARG A 436 14.41 -33.59 -13.28
CA ARG A 436 14.55 -34.00 -14.68
C ARG A 436 13.20 -34.31 -15.29
N SER A 437 12.98 -33.81 -16.48
CA SER A 437 11.76 -34.05 -17.25
C SER A 437 12.11 -34.17 -18.75
N THR A 438 11.27 -34.84 -19.50
CA THR A 438 11.29 -34.83 -20.99
C THR A 438 10.36 -33.77 -21.55
N ASP A 439 9.51 -33.15 -20.68
CA ASP A 439 8.59 -32.09 -21.03
C ASP A 439 9.02 -30.76 -20.37
N ALA A 440 8.95 -29.66 -21.13
CA ALA A 440 9.36 -28.34 -20.65
C ALA A 440 8.51 -27.80 -19.49
N GLY A 441 7.27 -28.24 -19.37
CA GLY A 441 6.38 -27.91 -18.25
C GLY A 441 6.56 -28.82 -17.02
N PHE A 442 7.48 -29.80 -17.10
CA PHE A 442 7.73 -30.78 -16.03
C PHE A 442 6.49 -31.60 -15.63
N ILE A 443 5.56 -31.83 -16.55
CA ILE A 443 4.33 -32.61 -16.30
C ILE A 443 4.59 -34.10 -16.14
N ASP A 444 5.72 -34.63 -16.64
CA ASP A 444 6.15 -36.01 -16.50
C ASP A 444 7.11 -36.23 -15.31
N ALA A 445 7.39 -35.20 -14.51
CA ALA A 445 8.15 -35.36 -13.28
C ALA A 445 7.30 -36.10 -12.22
N TYR A 446 7.97 -36.96 -11.45
CA TYR A 446 7.31 -37.61 -10.33
C TYR A 446 6.74 -36.57 -9.35
N THR A 447 5.55 -36.82 -8.86
CA THR A 447 4.82 -35.90 -7.97
C THR A 447 4.49 -36.56 -6.66
N ILE A 448 4.52 -35.75 -5.62
CA ILE A 448 3.99 -36.10 -4.28
C ILE A 448 2.59 -35.51 -4.22
N THR A 449 1.61 -36.33 -3.84
CA THR A 449 0.20 -35.92 -3.76
C THR A 449 -0.31 -35.96 -2.34
N ASP A 450 -1.31 -35.13 -2.06
CA ASP A 450 -2.09 -35.20 -0.83
C ASP A 450 -2.98 -36.45 -0.76
N ALA A 451 -3.70 -36.62 0.34
CA ALA A 451 -4.60 -37.76 0.55
C ALA A 451 -5.78 -37.81 -0.45
N TYR A 452 -6.04 -36.74 -1.17
CA TYR A 452 -7.10 -36.64 -2.18
C TYR A 452 -6.58 -36.80 -3.61
N GLY A 453 -5.25 -36.93 -3.80
CA GLY A 453 -4.62 -37.10 -5.09
C GLY A 453 -4.23 -35.77 -5.78
N ASN A 454 -4.35 -34.62 -5.12
CA ASN A 454 -3.87 -33.37 -5.66
C ASN A 454 -2.34 -33.31 -5.57
N ILE A 455 -1.71 -32.77 -6.61
CA ILE A 455 -0.25 -32.62 -6.65
C ILE A 455 0.15 -31.52 -5.66
N THR A 456 1.04 -31.86 -4.69
CA THR A 456 1.58 -30.90 -3.74
C THR A 456 3.01 -30.52 -4.10
N PHE A 457 3.89 -31.49 -4.31
CA PHE A 457 5.29 -31.28 -4.64
C PHE A 457 5.76 -32.18 -5.77
N LYS A 458 6.85 -31.80 -6.42
CA LYS A 458 7.61 -32.66 -7.35
C LYS A 458 8.72 -33.40 -6.59
N GLU A 459 8.94 -34.65 -6.91
CA GLU A 459 10.02 -35.45 -6.33
C GLU A 459 11.35 -35.09 -7.01
N PRO A 460 12.37 -34.58 -6.28
CA PRO A 460 13.66 -34.25 -6.85
C PRO A 460 14.48 -35.51 -7.18
N LEU A 461 15.31 -35.44 -8.20
CA LEU A 461 16.30 -36.48 -8.53
C LEU A 461 17.48 -36.49 -7.56
N ALA A 462 17.84 -35.31 -7.04
CA ALA A 462 18.87 -35.12 -6.02
C ALA A 462 18.60 -33.84 -5.23
N ILE A 463 19.03 -33.84 -3.99
CA ILE A 463 19.00 -32.69 -3.06
C ILE A 463 20.43 -32.45 -2.61
N PHE A 464 20.87 -31.20 -2.63
CA PHE A 464 22.12 -30.69 -2.08
C PHE A 464 21.74 -29.61 -1.08
N ASP A 465 22.01 -29.81 0.20
CA ASP A 465 21.58 -28.98 1.31
C ASP A 465 22.77 -28.50 2.15
N LEU A 466 22.59 -27.38 2.85
CA LEU A 466 23.60 -26.88 3.79
C LEU A 466 23.75 -27.82 4.99
N GLU A 467 24.95 -27.88 5.53
CA GLU A 467 25.22 -28.59 6.80
C GLU A 467 24.90 -27.63 7.97
N ASN A 468 23.62 -27.49 8.33
CA ASN A 468 23.15 -26.56 9.35
C ASN A 468 22.22 -27.20 10.40
N GLY A 469 21.99 -28.52 10.29
CA GLY A 469 21.14 -29.28 11.19
C GLY A 469 19.66 -29.34 10.80
N LEU A 470 19.28 -28.70 9.72
CA LEU A 470 17.92 -28.76 9.16
C LEU A 470 17.81 -29.97 8.22
N MET A 471 17.03 -30.96 8.58
CA MET A 471 16.88 -32.19 7.79
C MET A 471 15.49 -32.82 7.96
N GLY A 472 15.12 -33.65 6.98
CA GLY A 472 13.88 -34.44 7.02
C GLY A 472 12.62 -33.62 6.75
N PRO A 473 11.44 -34.05 7.23
CA PRO A 473 10.19 -33.40 6.92
C PRO A 473 10.06 -32.05 7.64
N HIS A 474 9.68 -31.01 6.90
CA HIS A 474 9.39 -29.69 7.47
C HIS A 474 8.26 -29.79 8.50
N PRO A 475 8.36 -29.11 9.66
CA PRO A 475 7.36 -29.21 10.73
C PRO A 475 5.96 -28.77 10.31
N ILE A 476 5.85 -27.88 9.34
CA ILE A 476 4.58 -27.41 8.78
C ILE A 476 4.35 -28.11 7.43
N GLY A 477 3.22 -28.78 7.27
CA GLY A 477 2.86 -29.44 6.02
C GLY A 477 1.88 -28.60 5.19
N TYR A 478 2.02 -28.66 3.87
CA TYR A 478 1.04 -28.11 2.94
C TYR A 478 0.04 -29.19 2.56
N ASN A 479 -1.27 -28.93 2.80
CA ASN A 479 -2.35 -29.90 2.60
C ASN A 479 -2.06 -31.29 3.25
N GLY A 480 -1.42 -31.29 4.42
CA GLY A 480 -1.07 -32.51 5.15
C GLY A 480 0.16 -33.26 4.60
N VAL A 481 0.83 -32.72 3.61
CA VAL A 481 2.09 -33.26 3.05
C VAL A 481 3.24 -32.38 3.50
N GLN A 482 4.22 -32.98 4.15
CA GLN A 482 5.41 -32.27 4.63
C GLN A 482 6.46 -32.18 3.51
N PHE A 483 7.06 -31.00 3.39
CA PHE A 483 8.18 -30.77 2.49
C PHE A 483 9.44 -31.46 3.07
N ASP A 484 10.19 -32.18 2.26
CA ASP A 484 11.44 -32.81 2.68
C ASP A 484 12.59 -31.80 2.57
N MET A 485 13.18 -31.40 3.69
CA MET A 485 14.27 -30.41 3.73
C MET A 485 15.63 -30.95 3.30
N GLY A 486 15.81 -32.27 3.24
CA GLY A 486 17.05 -32.90 2.81
C GLY A 486 17.67 -33.80 3.90
N GLU A 487 18.97 -34.11 3.77
CA GLU A 487 19.68 -35.05 4.61
C GLU A 487 20.89 -34.43 5.36
N ASP A 488 21.05 -33.09 5.32
CA ASP A 488 22.14 -32.31 5.96
C ASP A 488 23.52 -32.79 5.51
N LYS A 489 23.71 -32.95 4.20
CA LYS A 489 24.90 -33.57 3.58
C LYS A 489 25.91 -32.60 2.97
N GLY A 490 25.59 -31.33 2.90
CA GLY A 490 26.38 -30.31 2.25
C GLY A 490 26.01 -30.09 0.77
N LEU A 491 26.44 -28.94 0.23
CA LEU A 491 26.22 -28.49 -1.14
C LEU A 491 27.13 -29.15 -2.15
#